data_3b162a56ac3764353bf0cee74310e542
#
_entry.id   3b162a56ac3764353bf0cee74310e542
#
_cell.length_a   1.000
_cell.length_b   1.000
_cell.length_c   1.000
_cell.angle_alpha   90.00
_cell.angle_beta   90.00
_cell.angle_gamma   90.00
#
_symmetry.space_group_name_H-M   'P 1'
#
loop_
_entity.id
_entity.type
_entity.pdbx_description
1 polymer ?
#
loop_
_entity_poly.entity_id
_entity_poly.type
_entity_poly.pdbx_seq_one_letter_code
_entity_poly.pdbx_strand_id
1 'polypeptide(L)'
;SEWNENESLPWDLLKYDKHSQTKAYVKALNELYYNTPALHEKDFHPDGFQWINCSSSKDNIVVFLRKTDRPEETLLVTCNFAPVTHEKFQVGVPFAGKYKEILNSEDKKFGGSGIGNSRIKASKKKEADGREDSIEITLAPLGVQIFSCTPVKEKKADAKKADAKKVETKKSAAKKVDAKKPAKPAVKKPAKPVTKRASGAAKTK
;
A
#
# COMPACT_ATOMS: atom_id res chain seq x y z
N SER A 1 38.07 -6.76 -7.67
CA SER A 1 38.54 -7.21 -6.35
C SER A 1 37.60 -6.70 -5.29
N GLU A 2 36.79 -7.59 -4.81
CA GLU A 2 35.82 -7.31 -3.75
C GLU A 2 36.57 -7.15 -2.42
N TRP A 3 36.19 -6.17 -1.60
CA TRP A 3 36.80 -5.90 -0.29
C TRP A 3 38.30 -5.53 -0.30
N ASN A 4 38.80 -4.99 -1.41
CA ASN A 4 40.19 -4.51 -1.50
C ASN A 4 40.23 -2.98 -1.47
N GLU A 5 40.61 -2.40 -0.35
CA GLU A 5 40.70 -0.96 -0.15
C GLU A 5 41.85 -0.29 -0.94
N ASN A 6 42.81 -1.08 -1.42
CA ASN A 6 43.95 -0.59 -2.19
C ASN A 6 43.66 -0.45 -3.69
N GLU A 7 42.49 -0.90 -4.14
CA GLU A 7 42.06 -0.82 -5.54
C GLU A 7 40.84 0.08 -5.71
N SER A 8 40.81 0.85 -6.78
CA SER A 8 39.63 1.61 -7.14
C SER A 8 38.56 0.71 -7.79
N LEU A 9 37.31 1.18 -7.77
CA LEU A 9 36.26 0.52 -8.56
C LEU A 9 36.63 0.53 -10.05
N PRO A 10 36.30 -0.54 -10.80
CA PRO A 10 36.59 -0.65 -12.22
C PRO A 10 35.70 0.28 -13.07
N TRP A 11 35.92 1.59 -12.95
CA TRP A 11 35.14 2.64 -13.63
C TRP A 11 35.18 2.54 -15.15
N ASP A 12 36.19 1.88 -15.72
CA ASP A 12 36.34 1.62 -17.15
C ASP A 12 35.20 0.74 -17.69
N LEU A 13 34.53 -0.04 -16.85
CA LEU A 13 33.36 -0.84 -17.23
C LEU A 13 32.17 0.01 -17.69
N LEU A 14 32.11 1.29 -17.29
CA LEU A 14 31.06 2.20 -17.71
C LEU A 14 31.04 2.51 -19.22
N LYS A 15 32.11 2.16 -19.96
CA LYS A 15 32.13 2.19 -21.44
C LYS A 15 31.22 1.14 -22.07
N TYR A 16 30.81 0.11 -21.33
CA TYR A 16 29.90 -0.92 -21.80
C TYR A 16 28.46 -0.59 -21.43
N ASP A 17 27.53 -0.73 -22.41
CA ASP A 17 26.14 -0.33 -22.29
C ASP A 17 25.45 -0.92 -21.05
N LYS A 18 25.60 -2.21 -20.80
CA LYS A 18 24.94 -2.88 -19.67
C LYS A 18 25.34 -2.29 -18.31
N HIS A 19 26.62 -1.92 -18.13
CA HIS A 19 27.10 -1.31 -16.91
C HIS A 19 26.61 0.13 -16.76
N SER A 20 26.67 0.92 -17.85
CA SER A 20 26.18 2.29 -17.84
C SER A 20 24.66 2.37 -17.63
N GLN A 21 23.89 1.44 -18.25
CA GLN A 21 22.44 1.31 -18.07
C GLN A 21 22.05 0.92 -16.64
N THR A 22 22.77 -0.04 -16.02
CA THR A 22 22.58 -0.41 -14.61
C THR A 22 22.85 0.78 -13.70
N LYS A 23 23.95 1.53 -13.92
CA LYS A 23 24.25 2.75 -13.18
C LYS A 23 23.13 3.79 -13.34
N ALA A 24 22.62 3.97 -14.57
CA ALA A 24 21.52 4.90 -14.84
C ALA A 24 20.24 4.49 -14.10
N TYR A 25 19.94 3.18 -14.03
CA TYR A 25 18.80 2.67 -13.28
C TYR A 25 18.92 2.93 -11.77
N VAL A 26 20.08 2.59 -11.18
CA VAL A 26 20.33 2.85 -9.74
C VAL A 26 20.25 4.35 -9.44
N LYS A 27 20.81 5.21 -10.33
CA LYS A 27 20.68 6.66 -10.20
C LYS A 27 19.21 7.10 -10.18
N ALA A 28 18.39 6.61 -11.12
CA ALA A 28 16.97 6.94 -11.18
C ALA A 28 16.19 6.44 -9.94
N LEU A 29 16.53 5.27 -9.40
CA LEU A 29 15.96 4.78 -8.13
C LEU A 29 16.32 5.70 -6.95
N ASN A 30 17.57 6.12 -6.84
CA ASN A 30 18.02 7.02 -5.78
C ASN A 30 17.34 8.39 -5.88
N GLU A 31 17.22 8.93 -7.08
CA GLU A 31 16.50 10.19 -7.33
C GLU A 31 15.01 10.07 -6.98
N LEU A 32 14.38 8.95 -7.35
CA LEU A 32 12.99 8.68 -6.97
C LEU A 32 12.84 8.58 -5.46
N TYR A 33 13.72 7.81 -4.79
CA TYR A 33 13.70 7.66 -3.33
C TYR A 33 13.83 9.00 -2.62
N TYR A 34 14.83 9.79 -2.99
CA TYR A 34 15.09 11.09 -2.38
C TYR A 34 13.94 12.09 -2.55
N ASN A 35 13.31 12.10 -3.73
CA ASN A 35 12.27 13.08 -4.05
C ASN A 35 10.83 12.61 -3.74
N THR A 36 10.64 11.41 -3.18
CA THR A 36 9.32 10.84 -2.99
C THR A 36 9.08 10.44 -1.53
N PRO A 37 8.40 11.29 -0.75
CA PRO A 37 8.15 11.05 0.68
C PRO A 37 7.56 9.68 1.00
N ALA A 38 6.69 9.14 0.15
CA ALA A 38 6.08 7.82 0.35
C ALA A 38 7.09 6.67 0.45
N LEU A 39 8.31 6.84 -0.04
CA LEU A 39 9.35 5.81 0.02
C LEU A 39 10.14 5.81 1.33
N HIS A 40 10.14 6.90 2.10
CA HIS A 40 10.97 7.00 3.31
C HIS A 40 10.29 7.63 4.53
N GLU A 41 9.26 8.49 4.38
CA GLU A 41 8.65 9.23 5.50
C GLU A 41 8.04 8.31 6.56
N LYS A 42 7.46 7.17 6.14
CA LYS A 42 6.79 6.20 7.01
C LYS A 42 7.42 4.80 6.97
N ASP A 43 8.72 4.68 6.75
CA ASP A 43 9.38 3.36 6.67
C ASP A 43 9.22 2.52 7.95
N PHE A 44 9.18 3.16 9.10
CA PHE A 44 9.06 2.50 10.40
C PHE A 44 7.61 2.45 10.93
N HIS A 45 6.63 2.83 10.10
CA HIS A 45 5.22 2.82 10.45
C HIS A 45 4.43 1.85 9.57
N PRO A 46 3.54 1.03 10.14
CA PRO A 46 2.73 0.09 9.38
C PRO A 46 1.83 0.78 8.33
N ASP A 47 1.44 2.04 8.58
CA ASP A 47 0.60 2.80 7.66
C ASP A 47 1.33 3.23 6.38
N GLY A 48 2.67 3.18 6.35
CA GLY A 48 3.49 3.51 5.19
C GLY A 48 3.45 2.46 4.09
N PHE A 49 2.97 1.25 4.39
CA PHE A 49 2.91 0.12 3.47
C PHE A 49 1.53 -0.55 3.47
N GLN A 50 1.06 -1.00 2.32
CA GLN A 50 -0.18 -1.76 2.23
C GLN A 50 -0.15 -2.73 1.04
N TRP A 51 -0.42 -4.00 1.28
CA TRP A 51 -0.64 -4.95 0.21
C TRP A 51 -1.91 -4.63 -0.59
N ILE A 52 -1.85 -4.77 -1.90
CA ILE A 52 -2.99 -4.79 -2.83
C ILE A 52 -3.21 -6.22 -3.30
N ASN A 53 -2.17 -6.83 -3.90
CA ASN A 53 -2.22 -8.22 -4.33
C ASN A 53 -0.90 -8.91 -3.93
N CYS A 54 -0.99 -9.93 -3.10
CA CYS A 54 0.11 -10.81 -2.71
C CYS A 54 -0.25 -12.30 -2.87
N SER A 55 -1.40 -12.59 -3.48
CA SER A 55 -1.93 -13.96 -3.64
C SER A 55 -1.87 -14.50 -5.06
N SER A 56 -1.42 -13.72 -6.04
CA SER A 56 -1.22 -14.15 -7.43
C SER A 56 0.04 -15.02 -7.59
N SER A 57 0.16 -16.08 -6.77
CA SER A 57 1.36 -16.95 -6.75
C SER A 57 1.57 -17.72 -8.06
N LYS A 58 0.50 -17.98 -8.81
CA LYS A 58 0.60 -18.65 -10.13
C LYS A 58 1.25 -17.75 -11.18
N ASP A 59 1.05 -16.44 -11.06
CA ASP A 59 1.57 -15.45 -12.01
C ASP A 59 2.88 -14.84 -11.53
N ASN A 60 3.31 -15.13 -10.29
CA ASN A 60 4.48 -14.52 -9.64
C ASN A 60 4.43 -13.00 -9.63
N ILE A 61 3.25 -12.43 -9.36
CA ILE A 61 3.02 -10.99 -9.31
C ILE A 61 2.71 -10.56 -7.88
N VAL A 62 3.30 -9.45 -7.46
CA VAL A 62 2.93 -8.76 -6.23
C VAL A 62 2.65 -7.29 -6.51
N VAL A 63 1.66 -6.75 -5.79
CA VAL A 63 1.26 -5.34 -5.90
C VAL A 63 1.09 -4.77 -4.50
N PHE A 64 1.66 -3.61 -4.26
CA PHE A 64 1.57 -2.93 -2.97
C PHE A 64 1.59 -1.40 -3.12
N LEU A 65 1.22 -0.74 -2.05
CA LEU A 65 1.28 0.72 -1.91
C LEU A 65 2.41 1.15 -0.99
N ARG A 66 3.03 2.28 -1.32
CA ARG A 66 3.79 3.10 -0.40
C ARG A 66 3.03 4.40 -0.18
N LYS A 67 2.91 4.83 1.08
CA LYS A 67 1.99 5.90 1.44
C LYS A 67 2.60 6.87 2.45
N THR A 68 2.11 8.10 2.41
CA THR A 68 2.18 9.07 3.51
C THR A 68 0.77 9.33 4.04
N ASP A 69 0.59 10.36 4.87
CA ASP A 69 -0.74 10.84 5.28
C ASP A 69 -1.46 11.62 4.16
N ARG A 70 -0.75 11.93 3.09
CA ARG A 70 -1.27 12.67 1.93
C ARG A 70 -1.60 11.69 0.79
N PRO A 71 -2.88 11.48 0.44
CA PRO A 71 -3.29 10.53 -0.60
C PRO A 71 -2.60 10.76 -1.96
N GLU A 72 -2.33 12.02 -2.32
CA GLU A 72 -1.67 12.40 -3.57
C GLU A 72 -0.20 11.99 -3.66
N GLU A 73 0.42 11.61 -2.55
CA GLU A 73 1.78 11.09 -2.50
C GLU A 73 1.83 9.55 -2.53
N THR A 74 0.68 8.90 -2.61
CA THR A 74 0.63 7.44 -2.70
C THR A 74 1.30 6.94 -3.97
N LEU A 75 2.12 5.90 -3.82
CA LEU A 75 2.68 5.13 -4.92
C LEU A 75 2.04 3.75 -4.99
N LEU A 76 1.73 3.32 -6.20
CA LEU A 76 1.39 1.93 -6.52
C LEU A 76 2.62 1.28 -7.13
N VAL A 77 3.08 0.19 -6.53
CA VAL A 77 4.24 -0.59 -7.00
C VAL A 77 3.77 -1.95 -7.47
N THR A 78 4.17 -2.33 -8.66
CA THR A 78 3.89 -3.65 -9.24
C THR A 78 5.19 -4.36 -9.56
N CYS A 79 5.32 -5.61 -9.13
CA CYS A 79 6.48 -6.44 -9.42
C CYS A 79 5.99 -7.70 -10.13
N ASN A 80 6.50 -7.95 -11.32
CA ASN A 80 6.30 -9.18 -12.08
C ASN A 80 7.61 -9.97 -12.07
N PHE A 81 7.62 -11.10 -11.37
CA PHE A 81 8.77 -11.99 -11.26
C PHE A 81 8.76 -13.12 -12.30
N ALA A 82 7.77 -13.12 -13.21
CA ALA A 82 7.71 -14.08 -14.30
C ALA A 82 8.29 -13.50 -15.60
N PRO A 83 8.91 -14.32 -16.47
CA PRO A 83 9.41 -13.88 -17.78
C PRO A 83 8.28 -13.76 -18.82
N VAL A 84 7.09 -13.33 -18.38
CA VAL A 84 5.87 -13.22 -19.20
C VAL A 84 5.32 -11.82 -19.11
N THR A 85 4.96 -11.23 -20.23
CA THR A 85 4.23 -9.97 -20.28
C THR A 85 2.75 -10.22 -19.99
N HIS A 86 2.17 -9.49 -19.06
CA HIS A 86 0.73 -9.52 -18.81
C HIS A 86 0.08 -8.26 -19.41
N GLU A 87 -0.59 -8.42 -20.53
CA GLU A 87 -1.39 -7.34 -21.11
C GLU A 87 -2.73 -7.21 -20.39
N LYS A 88 -3.20 -5.97 -20.23
CA LYS A 88 -4.50 -5.66 -19.60
C LYS A 88 -4.66 -6.29 -18.20
N PHE A 89 -3.58 -6.43 -17.47
CA PHE A 89 -3.62 -6.90 -16.08
C PHE A 89 -4.43 -5.92 -15.23
N GLN A 90 -5.46 -6.44 -14.56
CA GLN A 90 -6.34 -5.62 -13.74
C GLN A 90 -5.81 -5.56 -12.31
N VAL A 91 -5.65 -4.35 -11.79
CA VAL A 91 -5.12 -4.08 -10.45
C VAL A 91 -6.11 -3.22 -9.68
N GLY A 92 -6.48 -3.65 -8.48
CA GLY A 92 -7.24 -2.84 -7.53
C GLY A 92 -6.45 -1.62 -7.08
N VAL A 93 -7.13 -0.49 -6.92
CA VAL A 93 -6.49 0.77 -6.53
C VAL A 93 -7.13 1.40 -5.29
N PRO A 94 -6.37 2.20 -4.51
CA PRO A 94 -6.84 2.71 -3.21
C PRO A 94 -7.98 3.72 -3.31
N PHE A 95 -8.13 4.41 -4.44
CA PHE A 95 -9.16 5.44 -4.66
C PHE A 95 -9.39 5.70 -6.15
N ALA A 96 -10.53 6.30 -6.47
CA ALA A 96 -10.79 6.82 -7.80
C ALA A 96 -9.80 7.91 -8.18
N GLY A 97 -9.05 7.73 -9.27
CA GLY A 97 -7.95 8.63 -9.58
C GLY A 97 -7.28 8.40 -10.92
N LYS A 98 -6.17 9.10 -11.09
CA LYS A 98 -5.27 8.97 -12.24
C LYS A 98 -3.95 8.34 -11.78
N TYR A 99 -3.48 7.37 -12.53
CA TYR A 99 -2.28 6.58 -12.25
C TYR A 99 -1.30 6.74 -13.40
N LYS A 100 -0.12 7.31 -13.10
CA LYS A 100 0.92 7.58 -14.09
C LYS A 100 2.16 6.75 -13.73
N GLU A 101 2.64 5.94 -14.67
CA GLU A 101 3.93 5.26 -14.54
C GLU A 101 5.05 6.30 -14.48
N ILE A 102 5.85 6.27 -13.43
CA ILE A 102 6.95 7.22 -13.17
C ILE A 102 8.31 6.55 -13.19
N LEU A 103 8.36 5.23 -12.97
CA LEU A 103 9.56 4.42 -13.13
C LEU A 103 9.17 3.03 -13.61
N ASN A 104 9.97 2.51 -14.55
CA ASN A 104 9.84 1.17 -15.09
C ASN A 104 11.24 0.59 -15.30
N SER A 105 11.55 -0.54 -14.64
CA SER A 105 12.85 -1.19 -14.79
C SER A 105 13.13 -1.67 -16.21
N GLU A 106 12.06 -1.97 -16.98
CA GLU A 106 12.11 -2.41 -18.37
C GLU A 106 12.14 -1.26 -19.41
N ASP A 107 12.35 -0.01 -18.96
CA ASP A 107 12.55 1.10 -19.88
C ASP A 107 13.84 0.90 -20.71
N LYS A 108 13.80 1.21 -21.99
CA LYS A 108 14.95 1.09 -22.92
C LYS A 108 16.20 1.81 -22.45
N LYS A 109 16.06 2.95 -21.76
CA LYS A 109 17.19 3.70 -21.18
C LYS A 109 17.96 2.92 -20.12
N PHE A 110 17.35 1.89 -19.54
CA PHE A 110 17.96 0.98 -18.55
C PHE A 110 18.34 -0.38 -19.14
N GLY A 111 18.21 -0.54 -20.46
CA GLY A 111 18.50 -1.78 -21.18
C GLY A 111 17.37 -2.77 -21.24
N GLY A 112 16.16 -2.37 -20.85
CA GLY A 112 14.96 -3.19 -20.89
C GLY A 112 14.29 -3.25 -22.26
N SER A 113 13.18 -3.99 -22.33
CA SER A 113 12.39 -4.21 -23.54
C SER A 113 11.63 -2.97 -24.03
N GLY A 114 11.37 -2.01 -23.13
CA GLY A 114 10.53 -0.84 -23.38
C GLY A 114 9.03 -1.12 -23.22
N ILE A 115 8.66 -2.30 -22.70
CA ILE A 115 7.27 -2.64 -22.40
C ILE A 115 6.83 -1.86 -21.17
N GLY A 116 5.75 -1.10 -21.25
CA GLY A 116 5.26 -0.27 -20.13
C GLY A 116 3.98 0.49 -20.43
N ASN A 117 3.65 1.47 -19.60
CA ASN A 117 2.40 2.23 -19.65
C ASN A 117 2.67 3.72 -19.89
N SER A 118 2.86 4.11 -21.14
CA SER A 118 3.16 5.51 -21.51
C SER A 118 2.01 6.48 -21.26
N ARG A 119 0.76 5.98 -21.20
CA ARG A 119 -0.43 6.81 -20.97
C ARG A 119 -0.88 6.74 -19.53
N ILE A 120 -1.37 7.88 -19.02
CA ILE A 120 -2.02 7.94 -17.70
C ILE A 120 -3.26 7.04 -17.70
N LYS A 121 -3.37 6.16 -16.71
CA LYS A 121 -4.52 5.28 -16.51
C LYS A 121 -5.50 5.95 -15.56
N ALA A 122 -6.75 6.14 -16.00
CA ALA A 122 -7.85 6.53 -15.13
C ALA A 122 -8.45 5.27 -14.50
N SER A 123 -8.76 5.32 -13.21
CA SER A 123 -9.47 4.22 -12.54
C SER A 123 -10.89 4.08 -13.07
N LYS A 124 -11.41 2.87 -13.03
CA LYS A 124 -12.79 2.52 -13.36
C LYS A 124 -13.45 1.89 -12.15
N LYS A 125 -14.76 2.10 -11.98
CA LYS A 125 -15.60 1.38 -11.00
C LYS A 125 -15.73 -0.08 -11.42
N LYS A 126 -14.70 -0.84 -11.16
CA LYS A 126 -14.64 -2.27 -11.41
C LYS A 126 -13.83 -2.91 -10.28
N GLU A 127 -14.43 -3.80 -9.55
CA GLU A 127 -13.79 -4.44 -8.40
C GLU A 127 -12.59 -5.30 -8.84
N ALA A 128 -11.48 -5.16 -8.12
CA ALA A 128 -10.31 -6.02 -8.22
C ALA A 128 -9.52 -5.97 -6.90
N ASP A 129 -8.89 -7.07 -6.52
CA ASP A 129 -8.03 -7.18 -5.33
C ASP A 129 -8.72 -6.66 -4.04
N GLY A 130 -10.05 -6.86 -3.92
CA GLY A 130 -10.85 -6.37 -2.80
C GLY A 130 -10.99 -4.84 -2.75
N ARG A 131 -10.81 -4.14 -3.87
CA ARG A 131 -10.99 -2.68 -4.04
C ARG A 131 -12.13 -2.41 -5.02
N GLU A 132 -12.92 -1.36 -4.74
CA GLU A 132 -14.04 -0.96 -5.61
C GLU A 132 -13.58 -0.39 -6.97
N ASP A 133 -12.41 0.23 -7.00
CA ASP A 133 -11.82 0.83 -8.18
C ASP A 133 -10.62 0.03 -8.65
N SER A 134 -10.41 -0.02 -9.97
CA SER A 134 -9.25 -0.68 -10.57
C SER A 134 -8.74 0.06 -11.80
N ILE A 135 -7.51 -0.28 -12.20
CA ILE A 135 -6.89 0.13 -13.46
C ILE A 135 -6.47 -1.09 -14.26
N GLU A 136 -6.38 -0.94 -15.59
CA GLU A 136 -5.79 -1.94 -16.48
C GLU A 136 -4.40 -1.45 -16.91
N ILE A 137 -3.38 -2.26 -16.64
CA ILE A 137 -1.99 -1.96 -16.97
C ILE A 137 -1.34 -3.12 -17.74
N THR A 138 -0.25 -2.82 -18.42
CA THR A 138 0.65 -3.82 -18.98
C THR A 138 1.81 -4.02 -18.01
N LEU A 139 2.01 -5.25 -17.55
CA LEU A 139 3.16 -5.62 -16.72
C LEU A 139 4.27 -6.16 -17.61
N ALA A 140 5.42 -5.52 -17.55
CA ALA A 140 6.62 -5.99 -18.24
C ALA A 140 7.15 -7.28 -17.59
N PRO A 141 7.80 -8.17 -18.34
CA PRO A 141 8.38 -9.40 -17.80
C PRO A 141 9.56 -9.07 -16.88
N LEU A 142 9.74 -9.81 -15.79
CA LEU A 142 10.85 -9.64 -14.84
C LEU A 142 11.06 -8.18 -14.39
N GLY A 143 9.97 -7.40 -14.35
CA GLY A 143 10.02 -5.95 -14.21
C GLY A 143 9.33 -5.42 -12.96
N VAL A 144 9.79 -4.25 -12.53
CA VAL A 144 9.15 -3.43 -11.50
C VAL A 144 8.67 -2.13 -12.13
N GLN A 145 7.41 -1.80 -11.88
CA GLN A 145 6.79 -0.56 -12.37
C GLN A 145 6.18 0.19 -11.20
N ILE A 146 6.45 1.49 -11.12
CA ILE A 146 6.00 2.37 -10.05
C ILE A 146 5.11 3.45 -10.65
N PHE A 147 3.92 3.62 -10.07
CA PHE A 147 2.93 4.60 -10.51
C PHE A 147 2.70 5.64 -9.42
N SER A 148 2.69 6.90 -9.78
CA SER A 148 2.15 7.96 -8.94
C SER A 148 0.63 7.95 -9.01
N CYS A 149 -0.02 8.16 -7.86
CA CYS A 149 -1.47 8.10 -7.71
C CYS A 149 -2.01 9.49 -7.42
N THR A 150 -2.89 10.01 -8.28
CA THR A 150 -3.53 11.31 -8.10
C THR A 150 -5.03 11.11 -7.91
N PRO A 151 -5.58 11.34 -6.70
CA PRO A 151 -7.01 11.20 -6.47
C PRO A 151 -7.84 12.19 -7.29
N VAL A 152 -9.03 11.79 -7.69
CA VAL A 152 -10.02 12.72 -8.22
C VAL A 152 -10.53 13.56 -7.05
N LYS A 153 -10.39 14.88 -7.12
CA LYS A 153 -10.99 15.79 -6.14
C LYS A 153 -12.50 15.65 -6.23
N GLU A 154 -13.14 15.06 -5.24
CA GLU A 154 -14.59 15.09 -5.11
C GLU A 154 -15.04 16.56 -5.06
N LYS A 155 -15.97 16.94 -5.93
CA LYS A 155 -16.65 18.22 -5.80
C LYS A 155 -17.38 18.17 -4.47
N LYS A 156 -17.05 19.06 -3.52
CA LYS A 156 -17.64 19.20 -2.18
C LYS A 156 -19.16 19.51 -2.21
N ALA A 157 -19.96 18.74 -2.95
CA ALA A 157 -21.39 18.94 -3.05
C ALA A 157 -22.22 18.02 -2.13
N ASP A 158 -21.66 16.92 -1.64
CA ASP A 158 -22.46 15.92 -0.91
C ASP A 158 -22.21 15.85 0.60
N ALA A 159 -21.15 16.48 1.12
CA ALA A 159 -20.88 16.50 2.55
C ALA A 159 -21.94 17.30 3.37
N LYS A 160 -22.63 18.27 2.76
CA LYS A 160 -23.71 19.03 3.44
C LYS A 160 -25.04 18.30 3.57
N LYS A 161 -25.28 17.24 2.77
CA LYS A 161 -26.53 16.44 2.87
C LYS A 161 -26.45 15.33 3.91
N ALA A 162 -25.26 14.82 4.22
CA ALA A 162 -25.09 13.77 5.23
C ALA A 162 -25.23 14.31 6.67
N ASP A 163 -24.72 15.53 6.94
CA ASP A 163 -24.87 16.16 8.26
C ASP A 163 -26.27 16.67 8.56
N ALA A 164 -27.01 17.14 7.55
CA ALA A 164 -28.40 17.55 7.71
C ALA A 164 -29.32 16.37 8.05
N LYS A 165 -29.05 15.18 7.49
CA LYS A 165 -29.84 13.97 7.77
C LYS A 165 -29.53 13.35 9.14
N LYS A 166 -28.33 13.60 9.69
CA LYS A 166 -27.93 13.16 11.03
C LYS A 166 -28.48 14.03 12.16
N VAL A 167 -28.79 15.28 11.89
CA VAL A 167 -29.37 16.22 12.86
C VAL A 167 -30.88 16.02 12.99
N GLU A 168 -31.60 15.67 11.93
CA GLU A 168 -33.03 15.35 12.01
C GLU A 168 -33.33 14.04 12.74
N THR A 169 -32.51 13.00 12.56
CA THR A 169 -32.67 11.74 13.29
C THR A 169 -32.35 11.83 14.79
N LYS A 170 -31.51 12.79 15.22
CA LYS A 170 -31.27 13.04 16.65
C LYS A 170 -32.36 13.87 17.33
N LYS A 171 -33.11 14.71 16.60
CA LYS A 171 -34.22 15.48 17.16
C LYS A 171 -35.50 14.65 17.35
N SER A 172 -35.70 13.58 16.57
CA SER A 172 -36.86 12.70 16.74
C SER A 172 -36.67 11.64 17.85
N ALA A 173 -35.42 11.31 18.24
CA ALA A 173 -35.12 10.39 19.33
C ALA A 173 -35.16 11.05 20.73
N ALA A 174 -35.02 12.37 20.84
CA ALA A 174 -35.00 13.09 22.11
C ALA A 174 -36.39 13.44 22.68
N LYS A 175 -37.48 13.11 21.98
CA LYS A 175 -38.86 13.46 22.39
C LYS A 175 -39.69 12.29 22.94
N LYS A 176 -39.07 11.13 23.23
CA LYS A 176 -39.76 9.91 23.74
C LYS A 176 -39.22 9.32 25.04
N VAL A 177 -38.43 10.06 25.82
CA VAL A 177 -37.91 9.55 27.08
C VAL A 177 -38.20 10.60 28.21
N ASP A 178 -39.44 10.73 28.58
CA ASP A 178 -39.84 11.32 29.85
C ASP A 178 -41.12 10.63 30.31
N ALA A 179 -40.95 9.53 31.04
CA ALA A 179 -41.90 8.96 32.02
C ALA A 179 -41.46 7.53 32.42
N LYS A 180 -40.48 7.42 33.34
CA LYS A 180 -40.51 6.36 34.37
C LYS A 180 -39.40 6.60 35.43
N LYS A 181 -39.89 6.82 36.63
CA LYS A 181 -39.14 7.02 37.88
C LYS A 181 -38.34 5.75 38.27
N PRO A 182 -37.10 5.86 38.77
CA PRO A 182 -36.26 4.68 39.09
C PRO A 182 -36.55 4.10 40.49
N ALA A 183 -36.56 2.78 40.56
CA ALA A 183 -36.50 2.02 41.82
C ALA A 183 -35.04 1.77 42.22
N LYS A 184 -34.76 1.83 43.55
CA LYS A 184 -33.42 1.71 44.16
C LYS A 184 -32.81 0.32 43.97
N PRO A 185 -31.48 0.21 43.83
CA PRO A 185 -30.78 -1.08 43.80
C PRO A 185 -30.40 -1.55 45.23
N ALA A 186 -30.60 -2.86 45.43
CA ALA A 186 -30.17 -3.57 46.66
C ALA A 186 -28.67 -3.95 46.56
N VAL A 187 -27.96 -3.70 47.64
CA VAL A 187 -26.55 -4.02 47.87
C VAL A 187 -26.36 -5.50 48.12
N LYS A 188 -25.50 -6.19 47.37
CA LYS A 188 -24.95 -7.51 47.72
C LYS A 188 -23.45 -7.44 47.98
N LYS A 189 -23.08 -7.99 49.19
CA LYS A 189 -21.73 -8.07 49.74
C LYS A 189 -20.81 -9.02 48.92
N PRO A 190 -19.48 -8.81 48.98
CA PRO A 190 -18.51 -9.64 48.29
C PRO A 190 -18.17 -10.94 49.04
N ALA A 191 -17.96 -12.01 48.29
CA ALA A 191 -17.47 -13.30 48.78
C ALA A 191 -15.95 -13.37 48.78
N LYS A 192 -15.38 -14.01 49.79
CA LYS A 192 -13.96 -14.17 50.10
C LYS A 192 -13.25 -15.16 49.18
N PRO A 193 -11.91 -15.07 49.02
CA PRO A 193 -11.12 -15.97 48.19
C PRO A 193 -10.82 -17.30 48.88
N VAL A 194 -10.83 -18.38 48.10
CA VAL A 194 -10.41 -19.74 48.53
C VAL A 194 -9.00 -20.00 48.00
N THR A 195 -8.07 -20.11 48.97
CA THR A 195 -6.72 -20.66 48.77
C THR A 195 -6.80 -22.18 48.68
N LYS A 196 -6.13 -22.82 47.73
CA LYS A 196 -5.69 -24.21 47.81
C LYS A 196 -4.26 -24.38 47.33
N ARG A 197 -3.58 -24.98 48.26
CA ARG A 197 -2.20 -25.35 48.49
C ARG A 197 -1.66 -26.34 47.42
N ALA A 198 -0.35 -26.26 47.29
CA ALA A 198 0.56 -27.14 46.60
C ALA A 198 0.67 -28.55 47.18
N SER A 199 1.05 -29.48 46.38
CA SER A 199 1.93 -30.62 46.61
C SER A 199 2.00 -31.40 45.28
N GLY A 200 3.06 -31.93 44.77
CA GLY A 200 4.35 -32.31 45.27
C GLY A 200 4.94 -33.26 44.23
N ALA A 201 6.17 -33.02 43.96
CA ALA A 201 7.25 -33.99 43.79
C ALA A 201 7.11 -35.20 42.86
N ALA A 202 8.05 -35.24 41.98
CA ALA A 202 9.14 -36.23 41.87
C ALA A 202 9.14 -37.28 40.75
N LYS A 203 10.25 -37.23 40.01
CA LYS A 203 11.21 -38.26 39.64
C LYS A 203 10.99 -39.10 38.36
N THR A 204 12.03 -38.96 37.54
CA THR A 204 12.92 -40.00 36.91
C THR A 204 12.34 -40.89 35.79
N LYS A 205 12.78 -40.73 34.61
CA LYS A 205 13.96 -41.38 33.97
C LYS A 205 14.33 -40.66 32.70
#